data_ccdd59930ff9e1d5e92636faf8e3cfe7
#
_entry.id   ccdd59930ff9e1d5e92636faf8e3cfe7
#
_cell.length_a   1.000
_cell.length_b   1.000
_cell.length_c   1.000
_cell.angle_alpha   90.00
_cell.angle_beta   90.00
_cell.angle_gamma   90.00
#
_symmetry.space_group_name_H-M   'P 1'
#
loop_
_entity.id
_entity.type
_entity.pdbx_description
1 polymer ?
#
loop_
_entity_poly.entity_id
_entity_poly.type
_entity_poly.pdbx_seq_one_letter_code
_entity_poly.pdbx_strand_id
1 'polypeptide(L)'
;MTVIINGATGETTPGTTFTGSTSGTILVQAASVAGTNTITLPAVTGTVLASSSGTITVPSGSGTAAVQGLSTNIVQGTSQASTSGTAITFTGIPSWAKRITLMINGVTTSGTSFTQIQLGTSGGFTTSGYVSPMLGYNNGGGSWQTASTGFAFNAGGLNTATSGQMVITNLNSNIWTMMGMLGWNGQLAITTGGISLASTLTQIRFTTVNGTDTFTAGSINILYE
;
A
#
# COMPACT_ATOMS: atom_id res chain seq x y z
N MET A 1 19.65 -37.32 31.76
CA MET A 1 20.90 -37.54 31.01
C MET A 1 21.27 -36.22 30.36
N THR A 2 22.44 -35.69 30.63
CA THR A 2 22.92 -34.45 30.00
C THR A 2 23.82 -34.86 28.82
N VAL A 3 23.44 -34.48 27.61
CA VAL A 3 24.28 -34.64 26.42
C VAL A 3 25.15 -33.39 26.31
N ILE A 4 26.45 -33.54 26.47
CA ILE A 4 27.43 -32.46 26.26
C ILE A 4 28.08 -32.71 24.91
N ILE A 5 27.78 -31.83 23.92
CA ILE A 5 28.49 -31.84 22.65
C ILE A 5 29.72 -30.94 22.82
N ASN A 6 30.89 -31.54 22.89
CA ASN A 6 32.13 -30.81 23.10
C ASN A 6 32.66 -30.23 21.77
N GLY A 7 32.84 -28.93 21.72
CA GLY A 7 33.27 -28.21 20.53
C GLY A 7 34.68 -28.55 20.01
N ALA A 8 35.48 -29.38 20.74
CA ALA A 8 36.80 -29.77 20.28
C ALA A 8 36.81 -30.92 19.27
N THR A 9 35.78 -31.75 19.24
CA THR A 9 35.69 -32.91 18.35
C THR A 9 34.49 -32.85 17.39
N GLY A 10 33.62 -31.88 17.55
CA GLY A 10 32.42 -31.67 16.67
C GLY A 10 31.53 -32.90 16.52
N GLU A 11 30.28 -32.67 16.27
CA GLU A 11 29.33 -33.69 15.80
C GLU A 11 29.52 -33.84 14.28
N THR A 12 29.98 -35.00 13.83
CA THR A 12 30.23 -35.30 12.42
C THR A 12 29.06 -36.10 11.79
N THR A 13 28.03 -36.38 12.56
CA THR A 13 26.86 -37.10 12.06
C THR A 13 25.96 -36.17 11.20
N PRO A 14 25.10 -36.73 10.34
CA PRO A 14 24.18 -35.92 9.53
C PRO A 14 23.25 -35.00 10.31
N GLY A 15 23.16 -35.14 11.64
CA GLY A 15 22.35 -34.29 12.51
C GLY A 15 22.04 -34.94 13.85
N THR A 16 21.57 -34.12 14.81
CA THR A 16 21.14 -34.57 16.14
C THR A 16 19.63 -34.64 16.20
N THR A 17 19.09 -35.78 16.57
CA THR A 17 17.63 -35.98 16.70
C THR A 17 17.20 -35.87 18.15
N PHE A 18 16.22 -35.03 18.42
CA PHE A 18 15.55 -34.90 19.70
C PHE A 18 14.16 -35.52 19.58
N THR A 19 13.84 -36.44 20.49
CA THR A 19 12.53 -37.11 20.54
C THR A 19 11.63 -36.36 21.52
N GLY A 20 10.40 -36.04 21.10
CA GLY A 20 9.39 -35.46 21.98
C GLY A 20 8.95 -36.47 23.06
N SER A 21 8.54 -35.99 24.24
CA SER A 21 8.14 -36.87 25.36
C SER A 21 6.88 -37.67 25.10
N THR A 22 6.03 -37.23 24.18
CA THR A 22 4.76 -37.91 23.82
C THR A 22 4.76 -38.40 22.40
N SER A 23 5.31 -37.64 21.47
CA SER A 23 5.41 -38.06 20.04
C SER A 23 6.29 -37.08 19.28
N GLY A 24 6.76 -37.52 18.11
CA GLY A 24 7.51 -36.71 17.15
C GLY A 24 9.01 -36.64 17.46
N THR A 25 9.76 -36.19 16.47
CA THR A 25 11.20 -35.99 16.53
C THR A 25 11.54 -34.65 15.87
N ILE A 26 12.59 -34.01 16.37
CA ILE A 26 13.23 -32.84 15.75
C ILE A 26 14.65 -33.26 15.34
N LEU A 27 14.94 -33.16 14.06
CA LEU A 27 16.28 -33.36 13.53
C LEU A 27 16.94 -32.00 13.31
N VAL A 28 18.08 -31.78 13.97
CA VAL A 28 18.93 -30.58 13.72
C VAL A 28 20.12 -31.05 12.90
N GLN A 29 20.20 -30.62 11.66
CA GLN A 29 21.30 -30.97 10.75
C GLN A 29 21.73 -29.77 9.91
N ALA A 30 22.98 -29.76 9.50
CA ALA A 30 23.46 -28.78 8.55
C ALA A 30 22.91 -29.08 7.14
N ALA A 31 22.70 -28.03 6.32
CA ALA A 31 22.42 -28.22 4.91
C ALA A 31 23.63 -28.88 4.21
N SER A 32 23.41 -29.57 3.08
CA SER A 32 24.49 -30.22 2.31
C SER A 32 25.61 -29.27 1.90
N VAL A 33 25.30 -27.99 1.74
CA VAL A 33 26.26 -26.88 1.52
C VAL A 33 25.94 -25.80 2.54
N ALA A 34 26.45 -25.96 3.76
CA ALA A 34 26.08 -25.09 4.88
C ALA A 34 26.93 -23.80 4.98
N GLY A 35 28.13 -23.81 4.40
CA GLY A 35 29.10 -22.73 4.64
C GLY A 35 29.52 -22.64 6.13
N THR A 36 30.03 -21.49 6.53
CA THR A 36 30.36 -21.20 7.93
C THR A 36 29.25 -20.39 8.56
N ASN A 37 28.29 -21.06 9.20
CA ASN A 37 27.17 -20.43 9.85
C ASN A 37 27.16 -20.72 11.34
N THR A 38 26.82 -19.72 12.15
CA THR A 38 26.68 -19.85 13.60
C THR A 38 25.22 -19.64 13.99
N ILE A 39 24.65 -20.60 14.69
CA ILE A 39 23.33 -20.44 15.34
C ILE A 39 23.61 -20.19 16.83
N THR A 40 23.34 -18.95 17.27
CA THR A 40 23.44 -18.59 18.68
C THR A 40 22.07 -18.74 19.32
N LEU A 41 21.95 -19.63 20.28
CA LEU A 41 20.73 -19.74 21.09
C LEU A 41 20.74 -18.67 22.18
N PRO A 42 19.59 -18.00 22.46
CA PRO A 42 19.52 -16.98 23.49
C PRO A 42 19.78 -17.59 24.88
N ALA A 43 20.44 -16.82 25.76
CA ALA A 43 20.70 -17.23 27.16
C ALA A 43 19.44 -17.19 28.04
N VAL A 44 18.29 -16.93 27.46
CA VAL A 44 16.98 -16.85 28.13
C VAL A 44 16.03 -17.90 27.57
N THR A 45 15.01 -18.26 28.32
CA THR A 45 13.94 -19.15 27.83
C THR A 45 13.26 -18.52 26.62
N GLY A 46 13.33 -19.18 25.49
CA GLY A 46 12.74 -18.70 24.25
C GLY A 46 12.53 -19.81 23.23
N THR A 47 11.76 -19.55 22.21
CA THR A 47 11.53 -20.46 21.09
C THR A 47 12.38 -20.02 19.90
N VAL A 48 13.17 -20.95 19.34
CA VAL A 48 13.85 -20.71 18.07
C VAL A 48 12.84 -20.98 16.95
N LEU A 49 12.50 -19.93 16.19
CA LEU A 49 11.63 -20.03 15.03
C LEU A 49 12.46 -20.30 13.78
N ALA A 50 12.12 -21.36 13.06
CA ALA A 50 12.74 -21.67 11.79
C ALA A 50 11.67 -22.02 10.76
N SER A 51 11.88 -21.59 9.50
CA SER A 51 10.99 -21.92 8.38
C SER A 51 11.82 -22.41 7.20
N SER A 52 11.39 -23.53 6.60
CA SER A 52 12.00 -24.08 5.40
C SER A 52 11.71 -23.29 4.12
N SER A 53 10.74 -22.38 4.16
CA SER A 53 10.31 -21.57 3.00
C SER A 53 10.71 -20.10 3.11
N GLY A 54 11.58 -19.73 4.02
CA GLY A 54 11.98 -18.35 4.26
C GLY A 54 10.91 -17.50 4.96
N THR A 55 9.77 -18.07 5.32
CA THR A 55 8.71 -17.41 6.07
C THR A 55 8.84 -17.77 7.55
N ILE A 56 9.05 -16.79 8.41
CA ILE A 56 8.99 -16.99 9.86
C ILE A 56 7.54 -16.80 10.30
N THR A 57 6.91 -17.88 10.73
CA THR A 57 5.58 -17.79 11.36
C THR A 57 5.77 -17.46 12.85
N VAL A 58 5.38 -16.28 13.25
CA VAL A 58 5.34 -15.90 14.66
C VAL A 58 4.00 -16.37 15.24
N PRO A 59 4.00 -17.20 16.29
CA PRO A 59 2.75 -17.62 16.93
C PRO A 59 1.97 -16.39 17.43
N SER A 60 0.64 -16.39 17.24
CA SER A 60 -0.27 -15.31 17.60
C SER A 60 -0.56 -15.25 19.11
N GLY A 61 0.45 -15.30 19.96
CA GLY A 61 0.32 -15.20 21.41
C GLY A 61 1.25 -14.12 21.93
N SER A 62 0.68 -13.15 22.60
CA SER A 62 1.28 -12.07 23.43
C SER A 62 2.81 -11.91 23.46
N GLY A 63 3.43 -11.77 22.32
CA GLY A 63 4.85 -11.46 22.21
C GLY A 63 5.08 -10.54 21.04
N THR A 64 5.69 -9.39 21.26
CA THR A 64 6.11 -8.49 20.18
C THR A 64 7.34 -9.11 19.51
N ALA A 65 7.13 -9.82 18.42
CA ALA A 65 8.26 -10.08 17.52
C ALA A 65 8.49 -8.79 16.72
N ALA A 66 9.38 -7.95 17.19
CA ALA A 66 9.95 -6.90 16.35
C ALA A 66 10.85 -7.58 15.30
N VAL A 67 10.26 -8.13 14.27
CA VAL A 67 11.02 -8.57 13.10
C VAL A 67 11.30 -7.33 12.28
N GLN A 68 12.46 -6.74 12.51
CA GLN A 68 12.98 -5.69 11.64
C GLN A 68 13.10 -6.29 10.22
N GLY A 69 12.22 -5.88 9.30
CA GLY A 69 12.17 -6.40 7.94
C GLY A 69 10.97 -7.31 7.62
N LEU A 70 10.13 -7.72 8.59
CA LEU A 70 8.78 -8.16 8.26
C LEU A 70 7.92 -6.90 8.11
N SER A 71 7.85 -6.47 6.89
CA SER A 71 7.21 -5.25 6.44
C SER A 71 5.82 -5.10 7.09
N THR A 72 5.60 -4.02 7.73
CA THR A 72 4.39 -3.30 7.41
C THR A 72 4.31 -3.33 5.89
N ASN A 73 3.27 -3.92 5.31
CA ASN A 73 3.13 -4.05 3.86
C ASN A 73 2.91 -2.67 3.20
N ILE A 74 3.85 -1.75 3.43
CA ILE A 74 3.84 -0.46 2.73
C ILE A 74 4.55 -0.69 1.41
N VAL A 75 3.81 -0.62 0.33
CA VAL A 75 4.32 -0.82 -1.02
C VAL A 75 4.16 0.46 -1.80
N GLN A 76 5.27 0.99 -2.30
CA GLN A 76 5.26 2.10 -3.22
C GLN A 76 5.11 1.58 -4.65
N GLY A 77 4.17 2.15 -5.38
CA GLY A 77 3.99 1.89 -6.81
C GLY A 77 5.11 2.49 -7.66
N THR A 78 5.09 2.20 -8.93
CA THR A 78 5.97 2.87 -9.91
C THR A 78 5.40 4.21 -10.28
N SER A 79 6.18 5.28 -10.14
CA SER A 79 5.79 6.63 -10.55
C SER A 79 5.49 6.68 -12.05
N GLN A 80 4.38 7.30 -12.41
CA GLN A 80 3.96 7.50 -13.79
C GLN A 80 4.06 8.99 -14.14
N ALA A 81 4.62 9.28 -15.32
CA ALA A 81 4.59 10.62 -15.89
C ALA A 81 3.16 10.98 -16.30
N SER A 82 2.74 12.21 -15.97
CA SER A 82 1.45 12.78 -16.39
C SER A 82 1.65 13.79 -17.52
N THR A 83 2.28 13.36 -18.60
CA THR A 83 2.64 14.20 -19.76
C THR A 83 1.80 13.95 -21.01
N SER A 84 0.85 13.02 -20.94
CA SER A 84 -0.05 12.69 -22.05
C SER A 84 -1.25 11.88 -21.55
N GLY A 85 -2.24 11.69 -22.42
CA GLY A 85 -3.45 10.91 -22.15
C GLY A 85 -4.45 11.66 -21.27
N THR A 86 -5.65 11.09 -21.13
CA THR A 86 -6.75 11.66 -20.36
C THR A 86 -6.91 11.00 -18.98
N ALA A 87 -6.12 9.96 -18.69
CA ALA A 87 -6.13 9.25 -17.42
C ALA A 87 -4.75 8.64 -17.11
N ILE A 88 -4.36 8.68 -15.85
CA ILE A 88 -3.22 7.94 -15.29
C ILE A 88 -3.78 6.83 -14.42
N THR A 89 -3.45 5.58 -14.74
CA THR A 89 -4.08 4.40 -14.14
C THR A 89 -3.06 3.53 -13.42
N PHE A 90 -3.39 3.12 -12.21
CA PHE A 90 -2.66 2.12 -11.43
C PHE A 90 -3.53 0.88 -11.30
N THR A 91 -3.02 -0.26 -11.76
CA THR A 91 -3.67 -1.56 -11.72
C THR A 91 -2.93 -2.52 -10.79
N GLY A 92 -3.54 -3.67 -10.51
CA GLY A 92 -2.89 -4.69 -9.69
C GLY A 92 -2.83 -4.36 -8.20
N ILE A 93 -3.73 -3.50 -7.71
CA ILE A 93 -3.83 -3.21 -6.28
C ILE A 93 -4.26 -4.50 -5.57
N PRO A 94 -3.46 -5.01 -4.62
CA PRO A 94 -3.75 -6.27 -3.97
C PRO A 94 -4.93 -6.15 -3.00
N SER A 95 -5.68 -7.23 -2.84
CA SER A 95 -6.90 -7.27 -1.99
C SER A 95 -6.64 -7.01 -0.50
N TRP A 96 -5.40 -7.17 -0.05
CA TRP A 96 -5.02 -6.86 1.33
C TRP A 96 -4.82 -5.36 1.58
N ALA A 97 -4.64 -4.53 0.55
CA ALA A 97 -4.49 -3.09 0.71
C ALA A 97 -5.74 -2.48 1.36
N LYS A 98 -5.54 -1.76 2.45
CA LYS A 98 -6.61 -1.10 3.21
C LYS A 98 -6.49 0.41 3.20
N ARG A 99 -5.34 0.94 2.89
CA ARG A 99 -5.12 2.37 2.68
C ARG A 99 -4.26 2.58 1.44
N ILE A 100 -4.65 3.55 0.64
CA ILE A 100 -3.95 3.94 -0.57
C ILE A 100 -3.74 5.44 -0.51
N THR A 101 -2.49 5.86 -0.63
CA THR A 101 -2.13 7.26 -0.76
C THR A 101 -1.75 7.53 -2.20
N LEU A 102 -2.49 8.38 -2.89
CA LEU A 102 -2.16 8.88 -4.22
C LEU A 102 -1.47 10.23 -4.06
N MET A 103 -0.31 10.37 -4.66
CA MET A 103 0.56 11.54 -4.57
C MET A 103 0.76 12.12 -5.97
N ILE A 104 0.57 13.42 -6.12
CA ILE A 104 0.83 14.14 -7.36
C ILE A 104 1.83 15.24 -7.15
N ASN A 105 2.67 15.50 -8.15
CA ASN A 105 3.65 16.57 -8.14
C ASN A 105 3.74 17.25 -9.49
N GLY A 106 3.46 18.55 -9.53
CA GLY A 106 3.58 19.38 -10.71
C GLY A 106 2.61 19.00 -11.84
N VAL A 107 1.48 18.37 -11.53
CA VAL A 107 0.53 17.90 -12.55
C VAL A 107 -0.22 19.07 -13.15
N THR A 108 -0.31 19.07 -14.50
CA THR A 108 -1.10 20.03 -15.28
C THR A 108 -1.97 19.31 -16.29
N THR A 109 -3.06 19.97 -16.70
CA THR A 109 -3.98 19.50 -17.74
C THR A 109 -4.18 20.56 -18.83
N SER A 110 -4.63 20.13 -20.02
CA SER A 110 -4.87 21.02 -21.19
C SER A 110 -6.12 21.89 -21.02
N GLY A 111 -7.03 21.54 -20.12
CA GLY A 111 -8.31 22.24 -19.94
C GLY A 111 -8.59 22.63 -18.51
N THR A 112 -9.83 23.04 -18.26
CA THR A 112 -10.29 23.59 -16.97
C THR A 112 -11.24 22.69 -16.20
N SER A 113 -11.45 21.44 -16.67
CA SER A 113 -12.29 20.48 -15.97
C SER A 113 -11.66 20.10 -14.64
N PHE A 114 -12.48 19.92 -13.62
CA PHE A 114 -12.02 19.39 -12.33
C PHE A 114 -11.36 18.03 -12.52
N THR A 115 -10.32 17.76 -11.76
CA THR A 115 -9.73 16.42 -11.70
C THR A 115 -10.47 15.57 -10.70
N GLN A 116 -10.43 14.25 -10.90
CA GLN A 116 -11.07 13.28 -10.02
C GLN A 116 -10.29 11.97 -9.94
N ILE A 117 -10.49 11.28 -8.83
CA ILE A 117 -10.06 9.89 -8.64
C ILE A 117 -11.27 9.00 -8.83
N GLN A 118 -11.10 7.94 -9.62
CA GLN A 118 -12.09 6.88 -9.75
C GLN A 118 -11.50 5.55 -9.32
N LEU A 119 -12.23 4.84 -8.50
CA LEU A 119 -11.89 3.49 -8.04
C LEU A 119 -12.48 2.46 -9.00
N GLY A 120 -11.79 1.36 -9.18
CA GLY A 120 -12.23 0.31 -10.09
C GLY A 120 -12.02 -1.08 -9.51
N THR A 121 -12.82 -2.00 -10.03
CA THR A 121 -12.78 -3.42 -9.75
C THR A 121 -12.30 -4.17 -11.00
N SER A 122 -12.25 -5.50 -10.98
CA SER A 122 -12.00 -6.30 -12.17
C SER A 122 -13.03 -6.08 -13.29
N GLY A 123 -14.23 -5.58 -12.95
CA GLY A 123 -15.28 -5.22 -13.91
C GLY A 123 -15.13 -3.82 -14.52
N GLY A 124 -14.13 -3.04 -14.14
CA GLY A 124 -13.91 -1.68 -14.65
C GLY A 124 -14.01 -0.60 -13.57
N PHE A 125 -13.94 0.66 -14.01
CA PHE A 125 -14.03 1.81 -13.14
C PHE A 125 -15.48 2.13 -12.77
N THR A 126 -15.71 2.44 -11.49
CA THR A 126 -16.97 2.98 -11.01
C THR A 126 -17.03 4.47 -11.35
N THR A 127 -18.06 4.87 -12.11
CA THR A 127 -18.23 6.24 -12.61
C THR A 127 -19.50 6.92 -12.10
N SER A 128 -20.11 6.38 -11.05
CA SER A 128 -21.30 6.93 -10.39
C SER A 128 -21.39 6.49 -8.94
N GLY A 129 -22.26 7.12 -8.17
CA GLY A 129 -22.52 6.75 -6.78
C GLY A 129 -21.53 7.30 -5.77
N TYR A 130 -20.60 8.17 -6.19
CA TYR A 130 -19.71 8.86 -5.26
C TYR A 130 -20.48 9.94 -4.49
N VAL A 131 -20.16 10.04 -3.22
CA VAL A 131 -20.45 11.24 -2.41
C VAL A 131 -19.12 11.98 -2.26
N SER A 132 -18.97 13.12 -2.95
CA SER A 132 -17.70 13.84 -3.02
C SER A 132 -17.93 15.37 -2.91
N PRO A 133 -18.21 15.87 -1.69
CA PRO A 133 -18.15 17.30 -1.44
C PRO A 133 -16.70 17.79 -1.54
N MET A 134 -16.53 18.95 -2.18
CA MET A 134 -15.22 19.55 -2.40
C MET A 134 -15.29 21.07 -2.18
N LEU A 135 -14.21 21.62 -1.68
CA LEU A 135 -13.99 23.05 -1.50
C LEU A 135 -12.73 23.47 -2.25
N GLY A 136 -12.86 24.39 -3.18
CA GLY A 136 -11.74 25.15 -3.72
C GLY A 136 -11.65 26.50 -3.01
N TYR A 137 -10.45 26.89 -2.59
CA TYR A 137 -10.19 28.19 -1.98
C TYR A 137 -9.16 28.96 -2.79
N ASN A 138 -9.52 30.17 -3.18
CA ASN A 138 -8.67 31.09 -3.90
C ASN A 138 -8.75 32.50 -3.28
N ASN A 139 -8.01 33.48 -3.83
CA ASN A 139 -7.97 34.83 -3.31
C ASN A 139 -9.34 35.56 -3.32
N GLY A 140 -10.33 35.01 -4.01
CA GLY A 140 -11.72 35.52 -4.04
C GLY A 140 -12.67 34.83 -3.05
N GLY A 141 -12.19 33.85 -2.30
CA GLY A 141 -12.97 33.09 -1.33
C GLY A 141 -13.12 31.60 -1.67
N GLY A 142 -13.98 30.90 -0.92
CA GLY A 142 -14.24 29.48 -1.08
C GLY A 142 -15.39 29.20 -2.03
N SER A 143 -15.25 28.18 -2.88
CA SER A 143 -16.31 27.66 -3.75
C SER A 143 -16.61 26.21 -3.41
N TRP A 144 -17.86 25.94 -3.01
CA TRP A 144 -18.35 24.60 -2.68
C TRP A 144 -18.95 23.92 -3.90
N GLN A 145 -18.60 22.69 -4.11
CA GLN A 145 -19.13 21.83 -5.17
C GLN A 145 -19.37 20.41 -4.66
N THR A 146 -20.08 19.61 -5.44
CA THR A 146 -20.24 18.18 -5.19
C THR A 146 -20.05 17.41 -6.49
N ALA A 147 -19.54 16.18 -6.41
CA ALA A 147 -19.41 15.29 -7.55
C ALA A 147 -19.95 13.89 -7.20
N SER A 148 -20.45 13.20 -8.21
CA SER A 148 -20.96 11.84 -8.08
C SER A 148 -20.27 10.84 -9.03
N THR A 149 -19.35 11.32 -9.87
CA THR A 149 -18.64 10.51 -10.88
C THR A 149 -17.25 10.04 -10.42
N GLY A 150 -16.75 10.61 -9.33
CA GLY A 150 -15.45 10.33 -8.74
C GLY A 150 -15.23 11.21 -7.52
N PHE A 151 -14.13 11.01 -6.81
CA PHE A 151 -13.64 11.94 -5.80
C PHE A 151 -13.00 13.12 -6.52
N ALA A 152 -13.74 14.20 -6.69
CA ALA A 152 -13.32 15.34 -7.50
C ALA A 152 -12.70 16.46 -6.66
N PHE A 153 -11.85 17.26 -7.28
CA PHE A 153 -11.19 18.41 -6.67
C PHE A 153 -11.53 19.68 -7.42
N ASN A 154 -12.08 20.65 -6.69
CA ASN A 154 -12.39 21.98 -7.22
C ASN A 154 -11.11 22.83 -7.31
N ALA A 155 -10.22 22.43 -8.21
CA ALA A 155 -8.95 23.11 -8.46
C ALA A 155 -8.99 24.01 -9.70
N GLY A 156 -10.20 24.31 -10.23
CA GLY A 156 -10.37 25.21 -11.37
C GLY A 156 -9.74 24.72 -12.68
N GLY A 157 -9.51 23.39 -12.81
CA GLY A 157 -8.64 22.81 -13.82
C GLY A 157 -7.15 22.92 -13.43
N LEU A 158 -6.39 21.89 -13.73
CA LEU A 158 -4.94 21.88 -13.43
C LEU A 158 -4.15 22.55 -14.56
N ASN A 159 -4.56 23.73 -15.00
CA ASN A 159 -3.76 24.52 -15.95
C ASN A 159 -2.50 25.15 -15.32
N THR A 160 -2.33 25.00 -14.02
CA THR A 160 -1.16 25.40 -13.24
C THR A 160 -0.62 24.19 -12.49
N ALA A 161 0.70 24.07 -12.37
CA ALA A 161 1.38 22.99 -11.67
C ALA A 161 0.78 22.77 -10.27
N THR A 162 0.17 21.62 -10.08
CA THR A 162 -0.57 21.27 -8.87
C THR A 162 0.09 20.08 -8.20
N SER A 163 0.22 20.17 -6.89
CA SER A 163 0.81 19.11 -6.06
C SER A 163 -0.07 18.84 -4.84
N GLY A 164 0.02 17.63 -4.32
CA GLY A 164 -0.69 17.24 -3.11
C GLY A 164 -0.84 15.73 -2.97
N GLN A 165 -1.63 15.35 -1.99
CA GLN A 165 -1.88 13.94 -1.72
C GLN A 165 -3.33 13.68 -1.35
N MET A 166 -3.76 12.46 -1.61
CA MET A 166 -5.10 11.96 -1.34
C MET A 166 -4.99 10.60 -0.67
N VAL A 167 -5.67 10.44 0.45
CA VAL A 167 -5.70 9.19 1.22
C VAL A 167 -7.06 8.53 1.05
N ILE A 168 -7.07 7.32 0.56
CA ILE A 168 -8.25 6.50 0.31
C ILE A 168 -8.17 5.31 1.26
N THR A 169 -9.17 5.17 2.13
CA THR A 169 -9.15 4.16 3.21
C THR A 169 -10.36 3.24 3.07
N ASN A 170 -10.12 1.94 3.20
CA ASN A 170 -11.19 0.94 3.27
C ASN A 170 -11.85 1.00 4.65
N LEU A 171 -13.14 1.29 4.67
CA LEU A 171 -13.91 1.28 5.90
C LEU A 171 -14.28 -0.15 6.31
N ASN A 172 -14.87 -0.90 5.39
CA ASN A 172 -15.14 -2.33 5.52
C ASN A 172 -15.50 -2.90 4.14
N SER A 173 -15.35 -4.20 3.94
CA SER A 173 -15.71 -4.88 2.68
C SER A 173 -15.29 -4.05 1.45
N ASN A 174 -16.26 -3.53 0.70
CA ASN A 174 -16.05 -2.75 -0.53
C ASN A 174 -16.36 -1.25 -0.34
N ILE A 175 -16.52 -0.76 0.89
CA ILE A 175 -16.78 0.65 1.19
C ILE A 175 -15.46 1.36 1.40
N TRP A 176 -15.28 2.45 0.66
CA TRP A 176 -14.07 3.26 0.67
C TRP A 176 -14.40 4.72 0.98
N THR A 177 -13.58 5.33 1.79
CA THR A 177 -13.63 6.77 2.07
C THR A 177 -12.37 7.44 1.56
N MET A 178 -12.45 8.72 1.27
CA MET A 178 -11.33 9.52 0.80
C MET A 178 -11.29 10.88 1.48
N MET A 179 -10.09 11.34 1.78
CA MET A 179 -9.77 12.72 2.09
C MET A 179 -8.50 13.12 1.36
N GLY A 180 -8.48 14.33 0.79
CA GLY A 180 -7.31 14.81 0.09
C GLY A 180 -7.25 16.32 -0.03
N MET A 181 -6.04 16.81 -0.30
CA MET A 181 -5.77 18.21 -0.51
C MET A 181 -4.80 18.39 -1.68
N LEU A 182 -5.11 19.37 -2.51
CA LEU A 182 -4.28 19.83 -3.63
C LEU A 182 -3.96 21.31 -3.46
N GLY A 183 -2.74 21.67 -3.79
CA GLY A 183 -2.28 23.07 -3.75
C GLY A 183 -1.67 23.49 -5.08
N TRP A 184 -1.97 24.71 -5.52
CA TRP A 184 -1.41 25.34 -6.72
C TRP A 184 -1.41 26.87 -6.57
N ASN A 185 -0.33 27.52 -6.96
CA ASN A 185 -0.24 28.99 -7.06
C ASN A 185 -0.85 29.75 -5.86
N GLY A 186 -0.56 29.32 -4.63
CA GLY A 186 -1.10 29.95 -3.41
C GLY A 186 -2.59 29.64 -3.13
N GLN A 187 -3.19 28.72 -3.85
CA GLN A 187 -4.57 28.26 -3.70
C GLN A 187 -4.59 26.80 -3.23
N LEU A 188 -5.73 26.34 -2.74
CA LEU A 188 -5.89 24.95 -2.35
C LEU A 188 -7.31 24.42 -2.63
N ALA A 189 -7.41 23.12 -2.81
CA ALA A 189 -8.67 22.38 -2.82
C ALA A 189 -8.62 21.26 -1.82
N ILE A 190 -9.73 21.07 -1.12
CA ILE A 190 -9.95 19.97 -0.17
C ILE A 190 -11.15 19.19 -0.65
N THR A 191 -11.02 17.86 -0.59
CA THR A 191 -12.11 16.94 -0.94
C THR A 191 -12.19 15.84 0.10
N THR A 192 -13.39 15.43 0.42
CA THR A 192 -13.67 14.23 1.20
C THR A 192 -14.80 13.44 0.53
N GLY A 193 -15.01 12.21 0.97
CA GLY A 193 -16.15 11.49 0.43
C GLY A 193 -16.13 9.99 0.68
N GLY A 194 -17.09 9.31 0.03
CA GLY A 194 -17.25 7.87 0.15
C GLY A 194 -17.84 7.25 -1.10
N ILE A 195 -17.62 5.95 -1.25
CA ILE A 195 -18.14 5.09 -2.32
C ILE A 195 -18.27 3.65 -1.85
N SER A 196 -19.31 2.96 -2.31
CA SER A 196 -19.43 1.51 -2.21
C SER A 196 -19.18 0.89 -3.58
N LEU A 197 -18.15 0.05 -3.69
CA LEU A 197 -17.85 -0.66 -4.93
C LEU A 197 -18.66 -1.97 -5.01
N ALA A 198 -18.89 -2.44 -6.22
CA ALA A 198 -19.59 -3.71 -6.47
C ALA A 198 -18.76 -4.94 -6.03
N SER A 199 -17.43 -4.83 -6.02
CA SER A 199 -16.51 -5.91 -5.61
C SER A 199 -15.17 -5.33 -5.14
N THR A 200 -14.19 -6.19 -4.89
CA THR A 200 -12.85 -5.81 -4.41
C THR A 200 -12.18 -4.78 -5.33
N LEU A 201 -11.62 -3.74 -4.73
CA LEU A 201 -10.80 -2.75 -5.42
C LEU A 201 -9.56 -3.42 -6.03
N THR A 202 -9.30 -3.17 -7.31
CA THR A 202 -8.13 -3.68 -8.03
C THR A 202 -7.37 -2.61 -8.80
N GLN A 203 -7.96 -1.44 -8.97
CA GLN A 203 -7.37 -0.36 -9.76
C GLN A 203 -7.88 1.02 -9.34
N ILE A 204 -7.07 2.04 -9.59
CA ILE A 204 -7.39 3.46 -9.37
C ILE A 204 -6.95 4.22 -10.61
N ARG A 205 -7.73 5.23 -11.02
CA ARG A 205 -7.27 6.21 -12.00
C ARG A 205 -7.45 7.64 -11.51
N PHE A 206 -6.54 8.49 -11.92
CA PHE A 206 -6.64 9.93 -11.83
C PHE A 206 -6.98 10.46 -13.22
N THR A 207 -8.06 11.22 -13.35
CA THR A 207 -8.61 11.71 -14.63
C THR A 207 -9.31 13.04 -14.41
N THR A 208 -9.92 13.59 -15.45
CA THR A 208 -10.78 14.79 -15.35
C THR A 208 -12.27 14.42 -15.38
N VAL A 209 -13.11 15.30 -14.86
CA VAL A 209 -14.58 15.05 -14.82
C VAL A 209 -15.16 14.97 -16.23
N ASN A 210 -14.68 15.78 -17.18
CA ASN A 210 -15.11 15.71 -18.60
C ASN A 210 -14.50 14.51 -19.34
N GLY A 211 -13.42 13.89 -18.81
CA GLY A 211 -12.74 12.73 -19.42
C GLY A 211 -11.97 13.03 -20.71
N THR A 212 -11.88 14.30 -21.12
CA THR A 212 -11.30 14.72 -22.41
C THR A 212 -10.07 15.60 -22.27
N ASP A 213 -9.90 16.32 -21.15
CA ASP A 213 -8.68 17.10 -20.89
C ASP A 213 -7.48 16.17 -20.75
N THR A 214 -6.41 16.48 -21.44
CA THR A 214 -5.18 15.68 -21.43
C THR A 214 -4.21 16.18 -20.36
N PHE A 215 -3.47 15.26 -19.77
CA PHE A 215 -2.33 15.61 -18.90
C PHE A 215 -1.20 16.13 -19.74
N THR A 216 -0.49 17.16 -19.23
CA THR A 216 0.56 17.88 -19.96
C THR A 216 1.89 17.98 -19.23
N ALA A 217 1.90 17.82 -17.90
CA ALA A 217 3.12 17.80 -17.09
C ALA A 217 2.91 17.11 -15.75
N GLY A 218 4.04 16.83 -15.07
CA GLY A 218 4.08 16.31 -13.71
C GLY A 218 4.23 14.81 -13.62
N SER A 219 4.04 14.29 -12.42
CA SER A 219 4.10 12.85 -12.11
C SER A 219 3.13 12.48 -11.00
N ILE A 220 2.70 11.23 -11.02
CA ILE A 220 1.76 10.65 -10.07
C ILE A 220 2.31 9.33 -9.59
N ASN A 221 2.18 9.04 -8.30
CA ASN A 221 2.46 7.72 -7.73
C ASN A 221 1.42 7.34 -6.70
N ILE A 222 1.37 6.06 -6.38
CA ILE A 222 0.59 5.52 -5.27
C ILE A 222 1.48 4.81 -4.27
N LEU A 223 1.03 4.81 -3.03
CA LEU A 223 1.54 3.98 -1.95
C LEU A 223 0.33 3.26 -1.37
N TYR A 224 0.46 1.98 -1.04
CA TYR A 224 -0.63 1.23 -0.42
C TYR A 224 -0.11 0.34 0.72
N GLU A 225 -0.95 0.16 1.72
CA GLU A 225 -0.72 -0.59 2.95
C GLU A 225 -1.98 -1.30 3.46
#